data_7a61a3960a66daf226c1034be8e366a5
#
_entry.id   7a61a3960a66daf226c1034be8e366a5
#
_cell.length_a   1.000
_cell.length_b   1.000
_cell.length_c   1.000
_cell.angle_alpha   90.00
_cell.angle_beta   90.00
_cell.angle_gamma   90.00
#
_symmetry.space_group_name_H-M   'P 1'
#
loop_
_entity.id
_entity.type
_entity.pdbx_description
1 polymer ?
#
loop_
_entity_poly.entity_id
_entity_poly.type
_entity_poly.pdbx_seq_one_letter_code
_entity_poly.pdbx_strand_id
1 'polypeptide(L)'
;LKKAIDTGEVTVETLGENVVINFPEEKTSDEDISTMIAETLEALNEARESTGSGASEQEVLFGGIEAELEKLAASMNEASPQNGEGPGGSSQEAYQKQQNASRTTEELTTALKQQIDQGLVEVEQRDDKVFITVGSGGAFPSGTADLTEEAQRILDRISLAAMSPQSTITVTGHTDDVPIANAQFRDNWDLAAGRASSVVQAIQRTGLIDGDRLSAVSKGEMAPIADNATAAGREENRRIE
;
A
#
# COMPACT_ATOMS: atom_id res chain seq x y z
N LEU A 1 -7.35 21.90 -24.60
CA LEU A 1 -6.46 21.77 -23.47
C LEU A 1 -5.66 23.06 -23.18
N LYS A 2 -4.90 23.64 -24.13
CA LYS A 2 -4.08 24.85 -23.91
C LYS A 2 -4.92 26.05 -23.41
N LYS A 3 -6.11 26.24 -23.97
CA LYS A 3 -7.03 27.31 -23.56
C LYS A 3 -7.56 27.10 -22.14
N ALA A 4 -7.88 25.86 -21.78
CA ALA A 4 -8.36 25.50 -20.45
C ALA A 4 -7.27 25.65 -19.37
N ILE A 5 -6.01 25.42 -19.72
CA ILE A 5 -4.86 25.70 -18.84
C ILE A 5 -4.68 27.21 -18.67
N ASP A 6 -4.76 28.00 -19.74
CA ASP A 6 -4.60 29.46 -19.71
C ASP A 6 -5.74 30.15 -18.92
N THR A 7 -6.94 29.57 -18.88
CA THR A 7 -8.11 30.08 -18.13
C THR A 7 -8.19 29.55 -16.69
N GLY A 8 -7.32 28.61 -16.31
CA GLY A 8 -7.32 28.00 -14.97
C GLY A 8 -8.46 27.01 -14.73
N GLU A 9 -9.12 26.54 -15.82
CA GLU A 9 -10.14 25.49 -15.79
C GLU A 9 -9.53 24.10 -15.63
N VAL A 10 -8.24 23.98 -15.89
CA VAL A 10 -7.46 22.73 -15.74
C VAL A 10 -6.06 23.07 -15.25
N THR A 11 -5.53 22.35 -14.31
CA THR A 11 -4.11 22.40 -13.90
C THR A 11 -3.40 21.11 -14.29
N VAL A 12 -2.20 21.23 -14.83
CA VAL A 12 -1.37 20.11 -15.25
C VAL A 12 -0.12 20.09 -14.39
N GLU A 13 0.09 19.01 -13.67
CA GLU A 13 1.27 18.80 -12.83
C GLU A 13 2.01 17.53 -13.26
N THR A 14 3.33 17.53 -13.13
CA THR A 14 4.15 16.34 -13.38
C THR A 14 4.56 15.70 -12.05
N LEU A 15 4.19 14.45 -11.84
CA LEU A 15 4.56 13.67 -10.66
C LEU A 15 5.48 12.52 -11.08
N GLY A 16 6.80 12.73 -11.01
CA GLY A 16 7.78 11.77 -11.51
C GLY A 16 7.72 11.64 -13.04
N GLU A 17 7.41 10.44 -13.54
CA GLU A 17 7.23 10.16 -14.97
C GLU A 17 5.77 10.32 -15.43
N ASN A 18 4.84 10.57 -14.52
CA ASN A 18 3.41 10.68 -14.79
C ASN A 18 2.95 12.13 -14.89
N VAL A 19 1.90 12.37 -15.68
CA VAL A 19 1.24 13.68 -15.82
C VAL A 19 -0.11 13.62 -15.13
N VAL A 20 -0.33 14.52 -14.17
CA VAL A 20 -1.59 14.66 -13.45
C VAL A 20 -2.35 15.86 -13.98
N ILE A 21 -3.58 15.66 -14.41
CA ILE A 21 -4.48 16.71 -14.87
C ILE A 21 -5.60 16.86 -13.84
N ASN A 22 -5.63 18.00 -13.13
CA ASN A 22 -6.63 18.28 -12.11
C ASN A 22 -7.68 19.27 -12.63
N PHE A 23 -8.94 18.96 -12.39
CA PHE A 23 -10.09 19.79 -12.67
C PHE A 23 -10.64 20.38 -11.34
N PRO A 24 -10.58 21.71 -11.14
CA PRO A 24 -11.09 22.31 -9.91
C PRO A 24 -12.63 22.29 -9.87
N GLU A 25 -13.20 21.74 -8.79
CA GLU A 25 -14.64 21.47 -8.58
C GLU A 25 -15.57 22.69 -8.72
N GLU A 26 -15.07 23.92 -8.64
CA GLU A 26 -15.93 25.11 -8.50
C GLU A 26 -16.35 25.78 -9.83
N LYS A 27 -15.88 25.34 -11.01
CA LYS A 27 -16.03 26.14 -12.25
C LYS A 27 -16.45 25.38 -13.49
N THR A 28 -16.69 24.08 -13.46
CA THR A 28 -16.91 23.30 -14.68
C THR A 28 -18.28 22.61 -14.63
N SER A 29 -19.10 22.73 -15.69
CA SER A 29 -20.35 21.98 -15.82
C SER A 29 -20.05 20.56 -16.31
N ASP A 30 -20.91 19.59 -15.97
CA ASP A 30 -20.76 18.15 -16.32
C ASP A 30 -20.54 17.92 -17.83
N GLU A 31 -21.12 18.79 -18.68
CA GLU A 31 -21.06 18.70 -20.15
C GLU A 31 -19.71 19.21 -20.70
N ASP A 32 -19.11 20.20 -20.02
CA ASP A 32 -17.79 20.74 -20.37
C ASP A 32 -16.66 19.79 -19.98
N ILE A 33 -16.78 19.09 -18.84
CA ILE A 33 -15.78 18.10 -18.37
C ILE A 33 -15.65 16.95 -19.34
N SER A 34 -16.76 16.36 -19.79
CA SER A 34 -16.77 15.24 -20.71
C SER A 34 -16.13 15.60 -22.06
N THR A 35 -16.36 16.81 -22.53
CA THR A 35 -15.76 17.32 -23.78
C THR A 35 -14.25 17.55 -23.62
N MET A 36 -13.83 18.10 -22.48
CA MET A 36 -12.40 18.34 -22.20
C MET A 36 -11.61 17.05 -22.01
N ILE A 37 -12.22 16.02 -21.39
CA ILE A 37 -11.61 14.69 -21.28
C ILE A 37 -11.40 14.09 -22.67
N ALA A 38 -12.42 14.15 -23.54
CA ALA A 38 -12.33 13.62 -24.90
C ALA A 38 -11.25 14.35 -25.72
N GLU A 39 -11.19 15.67 -25.68
CA GLU A 39 -10.16 16.48 -26.34
C GLU A 39 -8.75 16.19 -25.81
N THR A 40 -8.63 15.91 -24.52
CA THR A 40 -7.34 15.60 -23.88
C THR A 40 -6.84 14.23 -24.31
N LEU A 41 -7.72 13.24 -24.35
CA LEU A 41 -7.39 11.88 -24.82
C LEU A 41 -7.03 11.87 -26.32
N GLU A 42 -7.72 12.66 -27.13
CA GLU A 42 -7.43 12.80 -28.56
C GLU A 42 -6.06 13.46 -28.78
N ALA A 43 -5.75 14.55 -28.06
CA ALA A 43 -4.46 15.22 -28.13
C ALA A 43 -3.28 14.34 -27.66
N LEU A 44 -3.51 13.48 -26.67
CA LEU A 44 -2.54 12.49 -26.21
C LEU A 44 -2.29 11.39 -27.23
N ASN A 45 -3.35 10.93 -27.91
CA ASN A 45 -3.23 9.92 -28.95
C ASN A 45 -2.50 10.47 -30.17
N GLU A 46 -2.77 11.71 -30.57
CA GLU A 46 -2.04 12.41 -31.63
C GLU A 46 -0.55 12.62 -31.28
N ALA A 47 -0.26 12.98 -30.02
CA ALA A 47 1.12 13.13 -29.54
C ALA A 47 1.88 11.79 -29.55
N ARG A 48 1.21 10.68 -29.18
CA ARG A 48 1.77 9.31 -29.26
C ARG A 48 2.06 8.88 -30.69
N GLU A 49 1.18 9.17 -31.61
CA GLU A 49 1.36 8.84 -33.03
C GLU A 49 2.49 9.68 -33.69
N SER A 50 2.67 10.92 -33.24
CA SER A 50 3.68 11.83 -33.82
C SER A 50 5.10 11.59 -33.29
N THR A 51 5.29 10.98 -32.12
CA THR A 51 6.60 10.74 -31.49
C THR A 51 7.24 9.41 -31.80
N GLY A 52 6.59 8.52 -32.53
CA GLY A 52 7.14 7.30 -33.11
C GLY A 52 8.06 6.52 -32.18
N SER A 53 7.51 5.51 -31.48
CA SER A 53 8.25 4.38 -30.91
C SER A 53 9.43 4.73 -29.98
N GLY A 54 9.17 4.81 -28.69
CA GLY A 54 10.24 4.86 -27.67
C GLY A 54 9.91 5.64 -26.39
N ALA A 55 8.74 6.24 -26.27
CA ALA A 55 8.30 6.84 -25.02
C ALA A 55 7.86 5.72 -24.06
N SER A 56 8.58 5.58 -22.95
CA SER A 56 8.15 4.86 -21.77
C SER A 56 6.69 5.21 -21.46
N GLU A 57 5.95 4.26 -20.92
CA GLU A 57 4.56 4.36 -20.49
C GLU A 57 4.37 5.55 -19.51
N GLN A 58 4.20 6.76 -20.05
CA GLN A 58 3.75 7.90 -19.25
C GLN A 58 2.26 7.73 -19.03
N GLU A 59 1.88 7.52 -17.77
CA GLU A 59 0.48 7.50 -17.36
C GLU A 59 -0.03 8.93 -17.17
N VAL A 60 -1.23 9.19 -17.72
CA VAL A 60 -1.96 10.43 -17.47
C VAL A 60 -3.05 10.15 -16.45
N LEU A 61 -2.94 10.80 -15.31
CA LEU A 61 -3.87 10.69 -14.20
C LEU A 61 -4.83 11.91 -14.21
N PHE A 62 -6.11 11.65 -14.02
CA PHE A 62 -7.14 12.68 -13.94
C PHE A 62 -7.60 12.80 -12.48
N GLY A 63 -7.49 13.99 -11.87
CA GLY A 63 -7.95 14.27 -10.51
C GLY A 63 -9.16 15.22 -10.49
N GLY A 64 -10.07 15.05 -9.54
CA GLY A 64 -11.22 15.94 -9.31
C GLY A 64 -12.48 15.64 -10.14
N ILE A 65 -12.50 14.51 -10.88
CA ILE A 65 -13.64 14.13 -11.75
C ILE A 65 -14.03 12.64 -11.60
N GLU A 66 -13.76 12.06 -10.45
CA GLU A 66 -13.98 10.62 -10.21
C GLU A 66 -15.42 10.18 -10.47
N ALA A 67 -16.41 11.02 -10.09
CA ALA A 67 -17.83 10.73 -10.28
C ALA A 67 -18.26 10.78 -11.76
N GLU A 68 -17.67 11.67 -12.54
CA GLU A 68 -17.93 11.82 -13.97
C GLU A 68 -17.28 10.70 -14.78
N LEU A 69 -16.06 10.27 -14.41
CA LEU A 69 -15.39 9.12 -15.01
C LEU A 69 -16.16 7.82 -14.77
N GLU A 70 -16.75 7.66 -13.58
CA GLU A 70 -17.60 6.50 -13.27
C GLU A 70 -18.87 6.47 -14.12
N LYS A 71 -19.53 7.62 -14.32
CA LYS A 71 -20.70 7.76 -15.21
C LYS A 71 -20.35 7.48 -16.67
N LEU A 72 -19.20 7.99 -17.13
CA LEU A 72 -18.73 7.77 -18.50
C LEU A 72 -18.37 6.30 -18.74
N ALA A 73 -17.70 5.65 -17.80
CA ALA A 73 -17.40 4.23 -17.86
C ALA A 73 -18.68 3.37 -17.85
N ALA A 74 -19.68 3.73 -17.07
CA ALA A 74 -20.99 3.07 -17.07
C ALA A 74 -21.70 3.20 -18.42
N SER A 75 -21.68 4.38 -19.04
CA SER A 75 -22.33 4.63 -20.35
C SER A 75 -21.61 3.92 -21.51
N MET A 76 -20.29 3.75 -21.44
CA MET A 76 -19.51 3.00 -22.44
C MET A 76 -19.71 1.48 -22.30
N ASN A 77 -20.02 0.99 -21.11
CA ASN A 77 -20.27 -0.44 -20.86
C ASN A 77 -21.65 -0.92 -21.37
N GLU A 78 -22.62 -0.02 -21.52
CA GLU A 78 -23.93 -0.34 -22.14
C GLU A 78 -23.89 -0.48 -23.68
N ALA A 79 -22.80 -0.03 -24.32
CA ALA A 79 -22.71 0.04 -25.79
C ALA A 79 -21.88 -1.08 -26.46
N SER A 80 -21.34 -2.06 -25.71
CA SER A 80 -20.53 -3.13 -26.32
C SER A 80 -20.87 -4.52 -25.80
N PRO A 81 -21.20 -5.50 -26.67
CA PRO A 81 -21.30 -6.90 -26.27
C PRO A 81 -19.91 -7.55 -26.20
N GLN A 82 -19.60 -8.07 -25.01
CA GLN A 82 -18.64 -9.15 -24.75
C GLN A 82 -17.47 -9.35 -25.73
N ASN A 83 -16.31 -8.85 -25.38
CA ASN A 83 -15.00 -9.52 -25.35
C ASN A 83 -13.86 -8.50 -25.37
N GLY A 84 -12.96 -8.58 -24.40
CA GLY A 84 -11.65 -7.94 -24.44
C GLY A 84 -11.37 -7.06 -23.23
N GLU A 85 -10.47 -7.52 -22.40
CA GLU A 85 -9.79 -6.72 -21.38
C GLU A 85 -9.23 -5.45 -22.02
N GLY A 86 -9.84 -4.33 -21.77
CA GLY A 86 -9.35 -3.02 -22.20
C GLY A 86 -8.31 -2.48 -21.20
N PRO A 87 -7.28 -1.74 -21.64
CA PRO A 87 -6.20 -1.23 -20.77
C PRO A 87 -6.63 -0.16 -19.76
N GLY A 88 -7.91 0.23 -19.71
CA GLY A 88 -8.40 1.28 -18.80
C GLY A 88 -8.79 0.80 -17.38
N GLY A 89 -9.09 -0.48 -17.19
CA GLY A 89 -9.49 -1.02 -15.90
C GLY A 89 -8.33 -1.16 -14.89
N SER A 90 -7.14 -1.46 -15.37
CA SER A 90 -5.96 -1.67 -14.53
C SER A 90 -5.43 -0.37 -13.89
N SER A 91 -5.54 0.75 -14.58
CA SER A 91 -5.02 2.04 -14.10
C SER A 91 -5.88 2.64 -12.99
N GLN A 92 -7.21 2.53 -13.09
CA GLN A 92 -8.12 3.01 -12.03
C GLN A 92 -8.03 2.16 -10.76
N GLU A 93 -7.93 0.85 -10.90
CA GLU A 93 -7.73 -0.05 -9.76
C GLU A 93 -6.39 0.19 -9.07
N ALA A 94 -5.31 0.41 -9.82
CA ALA A 94 -3.99 0.73 -9.29
C ALA A 94 -4.02 2.06 -8.52
N TYR A 95 -4.64 3.09 -9.09
CA TYR A 95 -4.79 4.40 -8.44
C TYR A 95 -5.62 4.31 -7.14
N GLN A 96 -6.74 3.59 -7.15
CA GLN A 96 -7.55 3.37 -5.94
C GLN A 96 -6.78 2.60 -4.88
N LYS A 97 -6.01 1.57 -5.25
CA LYS A 97 -5.16 0.84 -4.32
C LYS A 97 -4.10 1.75 -3.69
N GLN A 98 -3.47 2.60 -4.49
CA GLN A 98 -2.47 3.55 -4.02
C GLN A 98 -3.08 4.60 -3.08
N GLN A 99 -4.26 5.17 -3.40
CA GLN A 99 -4.97 6.09 -2.50
C GLN A 99 -5.36 5.41 -1.19
N ASN A 100 -5.86 4.18 -1.25
CA ASN A 100 -6.19 3.41 -0.05
C ASN A 100 -4.94 3.15 0.81
N ALA A 101 -3.80 2.83 0.19
CA ALA A 101 -2.53 2.65 0.90
C ALA A 101 -2.08 3.97 1.56
N SER A 102 -2.17 5.11 0.86
CA SER A 102 -1.82 6.42 1.42
C SER A 102 -2.68 6.76 2.63
N ARG A 103 -4.01 6.60 2.53
CA ARG A 103 -4.92 6.83 3.66
C ARG A 103 -4.61 5.91 4.84
N THR A 104 -4.42 4.62 4.60
CA THR A 104 -4.07 3.66 5.65
C THR A 104 -2.74 4.02 6.31
N THR A 105 -1.75 4.49 5.54
CA THR A 105 -0.45 4.95 6.07
C THR A 105 -0.62 6.14 7.00
N GLU A 106 -1.43 7.13 6.63
CA GLU A 106 -1.72 8.31 7.46
C GLU A 106 -2.46 7.93 8.76
N GLU A 107 -3.47 7.06 8.66
CA GLU A 107 -4.22 6.55 9.81
C GLU A 107 -3.30 5.78 10.77
N LEU A 108 -2.46 4.89 10.25
CA LEU A 108 -1.48 4.13 11.04
C LEU A 108 -0.42 5.04 11.68
N THR A 109 0.14 5.97 10.92
CA THR A 109 1.14 6.92 11.42
C THR A 109 0.57 7.77 12.55
N THR A 110 -0.68 8.20 12.43
CA THR A 110 -1.37 8.94 13.49
C THR A 110 -1.65 8.06 14.70
N ALA A 111 -2.20 6.88 14.50
CA ALA A 111 -2.57 5.96 15.57
C ALA A 111 -1.36 5.40 16.32
N LEU A 112 -0.23 5.22 15.64
CA LEU A 112 1.01 4.64 16.19
C LEU A 112 2.09 5.69 16.46
N LYS A 113 1.76 6.99 16.40
CA LYS A 113 2.74 8.07 16.53
C LYS A 113 3.66 7.91 17.75
N GLN A 114 3.12 7.56 18.91
CA GLN A 114 3.92 7.37 20.12
C GLN A 114 4.92 6.23 19.97
N GLN A 115 4.53 5.12 19.36
CA GLN A 115 5.37 3.94 19.15
C GLN A 115 6.43 4.21 18.06
N ILE A 116 6.09 4.99 17.05
CA ILE A 116 7.03 5.45 16.03
C ILE A 116 8.07 6.39 16.65
N ASP A 117 7.65 7.37 17.45
CA ASP A 117 8.55 8.30 18.14
C ASP A 117 9.50 7.57 19.12
N GLN A 118 9.11 6.40 19.64
CA GLN A 118 9.92 5.53 20.49
C GLN A 118 10.81 4.55 19.71
N GLY A 119 10.70 4.51 18.37
CA GLY A 119 11.44 3.58 17.52
C GLY A 119 10.99 2.11 17.63
N LEU A 120 9.79 1.85 18.16
CA LEU A 120 9.24 0.50 18.30
C LEU A 120 8.56 0.02 17.02
N VAL A 121 8.03 0.95 16.22
CA VAL A 121 7.28 0.69 15.00
C VAL A 121 7.76 1.65 13.91
N GLU A 122 7.89 1.14 12.71
CA GLU A 122 8.08 1.92 11.49
C GLU A 122 6.92 1.65 10.54
N VAL A 123 6.39 2.69 9.90
CA VAL A 123 5.32 2.59 8.90
C VAL A 123 5.79 3.25 7.63
N GLU A 124 5.80 2.50 6.54
CA GLU A 124 6.27 2.94 5.24
C GLU A 124 5.27 2.54 4.14
N GLN A 125 4.98 3.45 3.24
CA GLN A 125 4.24 3.13 2.02
C GLN A 125 5.24 2.86 0.88
N ARG A 126 5.01 1.78 0.16
CA ARG A 126 5.70 1.45 -1.10
C ARG A 126 4.64 1.05 -2.11
N ASP A 127 4.45 1.88 -3.12
CA ASP A 127 3.40 1.74 -4.14
C ASP A 127 1.99 1.64 -3.51
N ASP A 128 1.28 0.56 -3.77
CA ASP A 128 -0.06 0.24 -3.28
C ASP A 128 -0.07 -0.53 -1.94
N LYS A 129 1.09 -0.66 -1.29
CA LYS A 129 1.25 -1.45 -0.07
C LYS A 129 1.75 -0.62 1.10
N VAL A 130 1.30 -0.99 2.28
CA VAL A 130 1.77 -0.43 3.54
C VAL A 130 2.62 -1.47 4.26
N PHE A 131 3.85 -1.11 4.58
CA PHE A 131 4.78 -1.93 5.36
C PHE A 131 4.83 -1.41 6.78
N ILE A 132 4.67 -2.32 7.73
CA ILE A 132 4.74 -2.02 9.15
C ILE A 132 5.82 -2.92 9.73
N THR A 133 6.91 -2.30 10.20
CA THR A 133 8.01 -3.02 10.85
C THR A 133 7.90 -2.83 12.36
N VAL A 134 7.88 -3.92 13.10
CA VAL A 134 7.89 -3.93 14.57
C VAL A 134 9.14 -4.66 15.05
N GLY A 135 9.99 -3.96 15.79
CA GLY A 135 11.18 -4.54 16.40
C GLY A 135 10.80 -5.63 17.41
N SER A 136 11.44 -6.80 17.32
CA SER A 136 11.08 -7.93 18.17
C SER A 136 11.44 -7.71 19.64
N GLY A 137 12.40 -6.83 19.96
CA GLY A 137 12.78 -6.51 21.34
C GLY A 137 11.66 -5.90 22.17
N GLY A 138 10.73 -5.16 21.50
CA GLY A 138 9.52 -4.65 22.13
C GLY A 138 8.31 -5.57 22.01
N ALA A 139 8.30 -6.45 20.99
CA ALA A 139 7.16 -7.30 20.67
C ALA A 139 7.17 -8.65 21.40
N PHE A 140 8.35 -9.24 21.62
CA PHE A 140 8.50 -10.57 22.21
C PHE A 140 9.62 -10.60 23.25
N PRO A 141 9.45 -11.34 24.36
CA PRO A 141 10.57 -11.73 25.19
C PRO A 141 11.61 -12.55 24.40
N SER A 142 12.87 -12.50 24.82
CA SER A 142 13.96 -13.19 24.12
C SER A 142 13.70 -14.71 24.03
N GLY A 143 13.82 -15.25 22.82
CA GLY A 143 13.66 -16.69 22.54
C GLY A 143 12.26 -17.22 22.66
N THR A 144 11.23 -16.35 22.72
CA THR A 144 9.81 -16.74 22.76
C THR A 144 9.02 -16.18 21.59
N ALA A 145 7.81 -16.67 21.42
CA ALA A 145 6.81 -16.16 20.51
C ALA A 145 5.58 -15.58 21.25
N ASP A 146 5.68 -15.35 22.54
CA ASP A 146 4.62 -14.74 23.32
C ASP A 146 4.64 -13.21 23.14
N LEU A 147 3.51 -12.64 22.78
CA LEU A 147 3.40 -11.19 22.59
C LEU A 147 3.40 -10.43 23.90
N THR A 148 4.14 -9.33 23.97
CA THR A 148 4.06 -8.39 25.08
C THR A 148 2.71 -7.64 25.05
N GLU A 149 2.31 -7.05 26.20
CA GLU A 149 1.11 -6.21 26.24
C GLU A 149 1.21 -4.99 25.31
N GLU A 150 2.42 -4.44 25.13
CA GLU A 150 2.62 -3.32 24.21
C GLU A 150 2.41 -3.76 22.76
N ALA A 151 2.95 -4.92 22.38
CA ALA A 151 2.70 -5.48 21.05
C ALA A 151 1.22 -5.73 20.81
N GLN A 152 0.48 -6.23 21.80
CA GLN A 152 -0.97 -6.42 21.66
C GLN A 152 -1.68 -5.09 21.40
N ARG A 153 -1.34 -4.01 22.12
CA ARG A 153 -1.91 -2.66 21.88
C ARG A 153 -1.58 -2.13 20.49
N ILE A 154 -0.38 -2.38 20.00
CA ILE A 154 0.03 -2.01 18.62
C ILE A 154 -0.83 -2.77 17.60
N LEU A 155 -0.99 -4.09 17.77
CA LEU A 155 -1.76 -4.92 16.87
C LEU A 155 -3.26 -4.58 16.85
N ASP A 156 -3.84 -4.19 17.99
CA ASP A 156 -5.21 -3.71 18.06
C ASP A 156 -5.41 -2.44 17.19
N ARG A 157 -4.45 -1.50 17.23
CA ARG A 157 -4.49 -0.29 16.38
C ARG A 157 -4.29 -0.60 14.91
N ILE A 158 -3.37 -1.51 14.58
CA ILE A 158 -3.17 -1.97 13.19
C ILE A 158 -4.46 -2.62 12.68
N SER A 159 -5.09 -3.45 13.49
CA SER A 159 -6.34 -4.12 13.10
C SER A 159 -7.47 -3.14 12.81
N LEU A 160 -7.57 -2.05 13.57
CA LEU A 160 -8.54 -0.99 13.33
C LEU A 160 -8.28 -0.25 12.01
N ALA A 161 -7.03 0.11 11.72
CA ALA A 161 -6.67 0.79 10.47
C ALA A 161 -6.80 -0.11 9.23
N ALA A 162 -6.63 -1.43 9.40
CA ALA A 162 -6.68 -2.41 8.32
C ALA A 162 -8.07 -3.06 8.12
N MET A 163 -9.14 -2.50 8.69
CA MET A 163 -10.51 -3.06 8.60
C MET A 163 -11.08 -3.09 7.18
N SER A 164 -10.53 -2.33 6.22
CA SER A 164 -11.03 -2.31 4.84
C SER A 164 -11.18 -3.74 4.29
N PRO A 165 -12.35 -4.12 3.75
CA PRO A 165 -12.62 -5.49 3.29
C PRO A 165 -11.68 -5.99 2.19
N GLN A 166 -11.04 -5.07 1.47
CA GLN A 166 -10.14 -5.38 0.34
C GLN A 166 -8.69 -5.57 0.77
N SER A 167 -8.33 -5.24 2.03
CA SER A 167 -6.97 -5.38 2.52
C SER A 167 -6.67 -6.83 2.90
N THR A 168 -5.49 -7.32 2.54
CA THR A 168 -4.91 -8.56 3.03
C THR A 168 -3.68 -8.25 3.88
N ILE A 169 -3.43 -9.04 4.91
CA ILE A 169 -2.28 -8.85 5.81
C ILE A 169 -1.40 -10.08 5.73
N THR A 170 -0.15 -9.86 5.37
CA THR A 170 0.90 -10.87 5.45
C THR A 170 1.86 -10.50 6.57
N VAL A 171 1.99 -11.38 7.54
CA VAL A 171 2.91 -11.21 8.66
C VAL A 171 4.15 -12.04 8.42
N THR A 172 5.31 -11.37 8.33
CA THR A 172 6.58 -12.05 8.09
C THR A 172 7.48 -11.94 9.32
N GLY A 173 7.91 -13.10 9.85
CA GLY A 173 8.83 -13.18 10.97
C GLY A 173 10.29 -13.29 10.50
N HIS A 174 11.18 -12.54 11.17
CA HIS A 174 12.61 -12.54 10.96
C HIS A 174 13.39 -12.72 12.27
N THR A 175 14.58 -13.32 12.18
CA THR A 175 15.53 -13.45 13.28
C THR A 175 16.88 -12.86 12.89
N ASP A 176 17.77 -12.71 13.86
CA ASP A 176 19.20 -12.61 13.60
C ASP A 176 19.78 -14.00 13.24
N ASP A 177 21.09 -14.05 13.01
CA ASP A 177 21.80 -15.28 12.64
C ASP A 177 22.30 -16.09 13.86
N VAL A 178 21.98 -15.67 15.09
CA VAL A 178 22.35 -16.44 16.28
C VAL A 178 21.46 -17.68 16.35
N PRO A 179 22.02 -18.89 16.32
CA PRO A 179 21.23 -20.11 16.35
C PRO A 179 20.43 -20.22 17.63
N ILE A 180 19.15 -20.57 17.50
CA ILE A 180 18.30 -20.92 18.64
C ILE A 180 17.97 -22.42 18.60
N ALA A 181 18.02 -23.06 19.76
CA ALA A 181 17.45 -24.39 19.97
C ALA A 181 16.97 -24.49 21.42
N ASN A 182 15.69 -24.68 21.61
CA ASN A 182 15.08 -24.84 22.95
C ASN A 182 13.91 -25.83 22.88
N ALA A 183 13.16 -25.98 23.94
CA ALA A 183 12.05 -26.94 24.00
C ALA A 183 10.88 -26.59 23.06
N GLN A 184 10.76 -25.32 22.64
CA GLN A 184 9.68 -24.84 21.78
C GLN A 184 10.07 -24.70 20.32
N PHE A 185 11.35 -24.29 20.06
CA PHE A 185 11.82 -23.98 18.71
C PHE A 185 13.10 -24.75 18.42
N ARG A 186 13.11 -25.42 17.28
CA ARG A 186 14.25 -26.24 16.81
C ARG A 186 15.35 -25.36 16.22
N ASP A 187 14.95 -24.27 15.58
CA ASP A 187 15.80 -23.35 14.83
C ASP A 187 15.16 -21.96 14.67
N ASN A 188 15.85 -21.06 14.00
CA ASN A 188 15.41 -19.71 13.71
C ASN A 188 14.15 -19.65 12.81
N TRP A 189 13.95 -20.65 11.95
CA TRP A 189 12.75 -20.76 11.13
C TRP A 189 11.52 -21.03 11.97
N ASP A 190 11.62 -21.96 12.93
CA ASP A 190 10.52 -22.29 13.86
C ASP A 190 10.18 -21.07 14.73
N LEU A 191 11.19 -20.34 15.26
CA LEU A 191 10.96 -19.15 16.06
C LEU A 191 10.26 -18.05 15.26
N ALA A 192 10.76 -17.75 14.06
CA ALA A 192 10.17 -16.74 13.18
C ALA A 192 8.72 -17.09 12.78
N ALA A 193 8.47 -18.36 12.45
CA ALA A 193 7.12 -18.86 12.15
C ALA A 193 6.19 -18.74 13.37
N GLY A 194 6.66 -19.12 14.55
CA GLY A 194 5.91 -19.01 15.79
C GLY A 194 5.51 -17.57 16.10
N ARG A 195 6.44 -16.63 15.94
CA ARG A 195 6.19 -15.19 16.13
C ARG A 195 5.17 -14.64 15.14
N ALA A 196 5.35 -14.94 13.84
CA ALA A 196 4.39 -14.52 12.80
C ALA A 196 2.99 -15.09 13.09
N SER A 197 2.91 -16.36 13.50
CA SER A 197 1.64 -16.99 13.88
C SER A 197 0.99 -16.35 15.10
N SER A 198 1.77 -15.97 16.11
CA SER A 198 1.24 -15.28 17.30
C SER A 198 0.64 -13.92 16.95
N VAL A 199 1.27 -13.18 16.04
CA VAL A 199 0.75 -11.90 15.53
C VAL A 199 -0.56 -12.12 14.77
N VAL A 200 -0.60 -13.07 13.82
CA VAL A 200 -1.82 -13.40 13.07
C VAL A 200 -2.97 -13.78 14.01
N GLN A 201 -2.69 -14.63 15.01
CA GLN A 201 -3.69 -15.00 16.01
C GLN A 201 -4.18 -13.82 16.87
N ALA A 202 -3.29 -12.88 17.20
CA ALA A 202 -3.67 -11.67 17.93
C ALA A 202 -4.60 -10.78 17.09
N ILE A 203 -4.26 -10.55 15.81
CA ILE A 203 -5.11 -9.81 14.87
C ILE A 203 -6.47 -10.52 14.70
N GLN A 204 -6.48 -11.83 14.49
CA GLN A 204 -7.72 -12.61 14.34
C GLN A 204 -8.62 -12.51 15.58
N ARG A 205 -8.04 -12.49 16.79
CA ARG A 205 -8.82 -12.37 18.05
C ARG A 205 -9.54 -11.03 18.19
N THR A 206 -9.14 -9.98 17.48
CA THR A 206 -9.88 -8.70 17.47
C THR A 206 -11.26 -8.84 16.82
N GLY A 207 -11.46 -9.84 15.95
CA GLY A 207 -12.69 -10.04 15.18
C GLY A 207 -12.93 -8.99 14.10
N LEU A 208 -11.96 -8.09 13.84
CA LEU A 208 -12.08 -7.00 12.87
C LEU A 208 -11.66 -7.43 11.46
N ILE A 209 -10.85 -8.48 11.35
CA ILE A 209 -10.28 -8.98 10.10
C ILE A 209 -10.53 -10.47 9.98
N ASP A 210 -11.11 -10.89 8.87
CA ASP A 210 -11.40 -12.28 8.59
C ASP A 210 -10.11 -13.10 8.41
N GLY A 211 -10.10 -14.33 8.88
CA GLY A 211 -8.92 -15.19 8.91
C GLY A 211 -8.37 -15.55 7.53
N ASP A 212 -9.20 -15.57 6.48
CA ASP A 212 -8.82 -15.81 5.08
C ASP A 212 -8.01 -14.66 4.47
N ARG A 213 -8.06 -13.49 5.11
CA ARG A 213 -7.27 -12.30 4.75
C ARG A 213 -5.90 -12.24 5.45
N LEU A 214 -5.61 -13.20 6.32
CA LEU A 214 -4.40 -13.24 7.13
C LEU A 214 -3.47 -14.36 6.69
N SER A 215 -2.17 -14.08 6.60
CA SER A 215 -1.14 -15.08 6.34
C SER A 215 0.08 -14.86 7.24
N ALA A 216 0.71 -15.96 7.65
CA ALA A 216 1.95 -15.96 8.42
C ALA A 216 3.07 -16.58 7.58
N VAL A 217 4.20 -15.88 7.50
CA VAL A 217 5.39 -16.30 6.73
C VAL A 217 6.62 -16.27 7.63
N SER A 218 7.49 -17.25 7.51
CA SER A 218 8.81 -17.23 8.13
C SER A 218 9.90 -16.93 7.09
N LYS A 219 10.88 -16.14 7.47
CA LYS A 219 12.14 -15.93 6.73
C LYS A 219 13.34 -16.36 7.57
N GLY A 220 13.16 -16.68 8.85
CA GLY A 220 14.26 -16.99 9.74
C GLY A 220 15.35 -15.90 9.68
N GLU A 221 16.61 -16.30 9.59
CA GLU A 221 17.77 -15.43 9.42
C GLU A 221 18.08 -15.06 7.96
N MET A 222 17.31 -15.52 6.97
CA MET A 222 17.68 -15.45 5.55
C MET A 222 17.44 -14.10 4.87
N ALA A 223 16.87 -13.13 5.56
CA ALA A 223 16.61 -11.79 5.01
C ALA A 223 17.07 -10.69 5.97
N PRO A 224 18.38 -10.58 6.26
CA PRO A 224 18.90 -9.53 7.13
C PRO A 224 18.79 -8.16 6.45
N ILE A 225 18.47 -7.14 7.26
CA ILE A 225 18.48 -5.72 6.84
C ILE A 225 19.68 -4.96 7.39
N ALA A 226 20.39 -5.55 8.37
CA ALA A 226 21.56 -4.98 9.01
C ALA A 226 22.65 -6.05 9.25
N ASP A 227 23.85 -5.60 9.63
CA ASP A 227 25.00 -6.48 9.84
C ASP A 227 24.86 -7.32 11.12
N ASN A 228 24.74 -8.63 10.98
CA ASN A 228 24.65 -9.57 12.09
C ASN A 228 25.92 -9.64 12.96
N ALA A 229 27.07 -9.14 12.49
CA ALA A 229 28.29 -9.07 13.28
C ALA A 229 28.16 -8.10 14.46
N THR A 230 27.26 -7.13 14.39
CA THR A 230 27.03 -6.13 15.44
C THR A 230 25.79 -6.46 16.28
N ALA A 231 25.81 -6.08 17.56
CA ALA A 231 24.64 -6.24 18.42
C ALA A 231 23.45 -5.40 17.95
N ALA A 232 23.71 -4.19 17.47
CA ALA A 232 22.68 -3.29 16.91
C ALA A 232 22.05 -3.88 15.66
N GLY A 233 22.85 -4.36 14.69
CA GLY A 233 22.32 -4.97 13.48
C GLY A 233 21.53 -6.24 13.74
N ARG A 234 21.94 -7.06 14.71
CA ARG A 234 21.11 -8.21 15.15
C ARG A 234 19.77 -7.79 15.72
N GLU A 235 19.73 -6.68 16.49
CA GLU A 235 18.46 -6.12 16.99
C GLU A 235 17.52 -5.71 15.86
N GLU A 236 18.05 -5.03 14.84
CA GLU A 236 17.28 -4.64 13.65
C GLU A 236 16.78 -5.84 12.84
N ASN A 237 17.60 -6.90 12.75
CA ASN A 237 17.23 -8.13 12.04
C ASN A 237 16.11 -8.90 12.77
N ARG A 238 16.03 -8.83 14.09
CA ARG A 238 14.93 -9.40 14.89
C ARG A 238 13.70 -8.53 14.79
N ARG A 239 12.85 -8.78 13.80
CA ARG A 239 11.66 -7.98 13.51
C ARG A 239 10.48 -8.80 12.98
N ILE A 240 9.33 -8.18 13.00
CA ILE A 240 8.12 -8.62 12.26
C ILE A 240 7.77 -7.53 11.24
N GLU A 241 7.51 -7.99 10.05
CA GLU A 241 7.00 -7.12 8.98
C GLU A 241 5.55 -7.47 8.66
#